data_da66fbf720edbde78d8f344789d2d9ba
#
_entry.id   da66fbf720edbde78d8f344789d2d9ba
#
_cell.length_a   1.000
_cell.length_b   1.000
_cell.length_c   1.000
_cell.angle_alpha   90.00
_cell.angle_beta   90.00
_cell.angle_gamma   90.00
#
_symmetry.space_group_name_H-M   'P 1'
#
loop_
_entity.id
_entity.type
_entity.pdbx_description
1 polymer ?
#
loop_
_entity_poly.entity_id
_entity_poly.type
_entity_poly.pdbx_seq_one_letter_code
_entity_poly.pdbx_strand_id
1 'polypeptide(L)'
;ANDAAGLKKYSVVIASLSVKLNAESLKERMVSEGHQVILAQNEQGMYRVIVASYDDKQQAAAKREQLYSTYSAKGDTDYLRRTYGVPFNDLWILERQY
;
A
#
# COMPACT_ATOMS: atom_id res chain seq x y z
N ALA A 1 -18.58 -1.24 -6.98
CA ALA A 1 -17.87 -2.45 -6.58
C ALA A 1 -16.56 -2.05 -5.90
N ASN A 2 -16.21 -2.76 -4.90
CA ASN A 2 -14.96 -2.50 -4.23
C ASN A 2 -13.91 -3.52 -4.65
N ASP A 3 -12.66 -3.12 -4.59
CA ASP A 3 -11.54 -3.98 -4.93
C ASP A 3 -11.08 -4.81 -3.73
N ALA A 4 -11.95 -4.95 -2.71
CA ALA A 4 -11.60 -5.69 -1.52
C ALA A 4 -11.60 -7.20 -1.72
N ALA A 5 -12.11 -7.68 -2.85
CA ALA A 5 -12.04 -9.10 -3.18
C ALA A 5 -10.57 -9.52 -3.26
N GLY A 6 -10.21 -10.58 -2.56
CA GLY A 6 -8.83 -11.03 -2.50
C GLY A 6 -8.06 -10.52 -1.29
N LEU A 7 -8.64 -9.63 -0.49
CA LEU A 7 -8.01 -9.22 0.75
C LEU A 7 -8.05 -10.34 1.77
N LYS A 8 -6.92 -10.53 2.44
CA LYS A 8 -6.82 -11.48 3.54
C LYS A 8 -6.82 -10.72 4.85
N LYS A 9 -6.50 -11.39 5.95
CA LYS A 9 -6.66 -10.79 7.27
C LYS A 9 -5.71 -9.60 7.51
N TYR A 10 -4.48 -9.70 7.03
CA TYR A 10 -3.46 -8.67 7.26
C TYR A 10 -2.99 -8.12 5.92
N SER A 11 -3.13 -6.82 5.72
CA SER A 11 -2.79 -6.16 4.47
C SER A 11 -1.75 -5.07 4.71
N VAL A 12 -0.78 -4.98 3.80
CA VAL A 12 0.24 -3.92 3.86
C VAL A 12 -0.26 -2.74 3.06
N VAL A 13 -0.47 -1.62 3.75
CA VAL A 13 -0.99 -0.39 3.16
C VAL A 13 0.14 0.60 3.01
N ILE A 14 0.33 1.13 1.79
CA ILE A 14 1.38 2.11 1.54
C ILE A 14 0.87 3.54 1.57
N ALA A 15 -0.43 3.74 1.40
CA ALA A 15 -1.00 5.09 1.45
C ALA A 15 -2.51 5.03 1.65
N SER A 16 -3.05 6.09 2.25
CA SER A 16 -4.49 6.34 2.31
C SER A 16 -4.73 7.70 1.68
N LEU A 17 -5.49 7.75 0.60
CA LEU A 17 -5.68 8.96 -0.19
C LEU A 17 -7.16 9.29 -0.29
N SER A 18 -7.49 10.57 -0.22
CA SER A 18 -8.88 11.04 -0.32
C SER A 18 -9.33 11.25 -1.76
N VAL A 19 -8.39 11.37 -2.69
CA VAL A 19 -8.70 11.62 -4.11
C VAL A 19 -8.51 10.34 -4.90
N LYS A 20 -9.58 9.88 -5.53
CA LYS A 20 -9.55 8.62 -6.27
C LYS A 20 -8.51 8.63 -7.39
N LEU A 21 -8.40 9.74 -8.10
CA LEU A 21 -7.45 9.85 -9.21
C LEU A 21 -6.01 9.67 -8.73
N ASN A 22 -5.68 10.24 -7.57
CA ASN A 22 -4.35 10.09 -6.99
C ASN A 22 -4.10 8.64 -6.58
N ALA A 23 -5.11 7.97 -6.03
CA ALA A 23 -4.99 6.57 -5.64
C ALA A 23 -4.77 5.69 -6.87
N GLU A 24 -5.50 5.95 -7.95
CA GLU A 24 -5.34 5.18 -9.18
C GLU A 24 -3.97 5.41 -9.82
N SER A 25 -3.47 6.63 -9.77
CA SER A 25 -2.13 6.93 -10.28
C SER A 25 -1.05 6.19 -9.50
N LEU A 26 -1.18 6.16 -8.18
CA LEU A 26 -0.24 5.43 -7.34
C LEU A 26 -0.34 3.92 -7.60
N LYS A 27 -1.56 3.40 -7.77
CA LYS A 27 -1.75 2.01 -8.12
C LYS A 27 -1.02 1.64 -9.40
N GLU A 28 -1.20 2.46 -10.45
CA GLU A 28 -0.55 2.19 -11.74
C GLU A 28 0.97 2.19 -11.61
N ARG A 29 1.50 3.12 -10.82
CA ARG A 29 2.94 3.19 -10.61
C ARG A 29 3.45 1.96 -9.90
N MET A 30 2.75 1.51 -8.86
CA MET A 30 3.18 0.33 -8.11
C MET A 30 3.02 -0.95 -8.92
N VAL A 31 2.00 -1.03 -9.78
CA VAL A 31 1.86 -2.16 -10.71
C VAL A 31 3.04 -2.19 -11.68
N SER A 32 3.47 -1.05 -12.16
CA SER A 32 4.63 -0.98 -13.05
C SER A 32 5.93 -1.40 -12.36
N GLU A 33 5.96 -1.31 -11.02
CA GLU A 33 7.10 -1.76 -10.22
C GLU A 33 7.03 -3.26 -9.90
N GLY A 34 6.02 -3.96 -10.39
CA GLY A 34 5.89 -5.40 -10.20
C GLY A 34 5.00 -5.83 -9.04
N HIS A 35 4.29 -4.91 -8.41
CA HIS A 35 3.41 -5.24 -7.28
C HIS A 35 1.99 -5.51 -7.76
N GLN A 36 1.29 -6.38 -7.04
CA GLN A 36 -0.15 -6.50 -7.17
C GLN A 36 -0.79 -5.49 -6.22
N VAL A 37 -1.70 -4.67 -6.72
CA VAL A 37 -2.26 -3.58 -5.93
C VAL A 37 -3.76 -3.69 -5.86
N ILE A 38 -4.30 -3.50 -4.67
CA ILE A 38 -5.73 -3.46 -4.42
C ILE A 38 -6.07 -2.09 -3.85
N LEU A 39 -7.07 -1.43 -4.42
CA LEU A 39 -7.61 -0.21 -3.87
C LEU A 39 -8.85 -0.56 -3.05
N ALA A 40 -8.85 -0.19 -1.77
CA ALA A 40 -9.98 -0.43 -0.89
C ALA A 40 -10.45 0.89 -0.31
N GLN A 41 -11.72 1.22 -0.51
CA GLN A 41 -12.30 2.43 0.03
C GLN A 41 -12.89 2.13 1.41
N ASN A 42 -12.58 2.97 2.40
CA ASN A 42 -13.14 2.82 3.73
C ASN A 42 -14.44 3.64 3.87
N GLU A 43 -15.02 3.62 5.07
CA GLU A 43 -16.30 4.30 5.34
C GLU A 43 -16.20 5.81 5.24
N GLN A 44 -15.01 6.38 5.45
CA GLN A 44 -14.79 7.81 5.34
C GLN A 44 -14.48 8.24 3.90
N GLY A 45 -14.51 7.32 2.95
CA GLY A 45 -14.22 7.63 1.56
C GLY A 45 -12.74 7.68 1.21
N MET A 46 -11.87 7.28 2.13
CA MET A 46 -10.43 7.22 1.85
C MET A 46 -10.10 5.98 1.07
N TYR A 47 -9.19 6.10 0.12
CA TYR A 47 -8.72 4.98 -0.70
C TYR A 47 -7.41 4.47 -0.13
N ARG A 48 -7.41 3.21 0.32
CA ARG A 48 -6.21 2.55 0.81
C ARG A 48 -5.54 1.82 -0.33
N VAL A 49 -4.27 2.11 -0.55
CA VAL A 49 -3.47 1.46 -1.58
C VAL A 49 -2.73 0.30 -0.92
N ILE A 50 -3.14 -0.92 -1.25
CA ILE A 50 -2.67 -2.15 -0.62
C ILE A 50 -1.82 -2.92 -1.60
N VAL A 51 -0.58 -3.25 -1.22
CA VAL A 51 0.36 -3.92 -2.13
C VAL A 51 0.56 -5.39 -1.78
N ALA A 52 0.05 -5.86 -0.65
CA ALA A 52 0.15 -7.26 -0.27
C ALA A 52 -0.87 -7.57 0.80
N SER A 53 -1.31 -8.82 0.85
CA SER A 53 -2.28 -9.26 1.85
C SER A 53 -1.99 -10.71 2.22
N TYR A 54 -2.03 -11.02 3.52
CA TYR A 54 -1.68 -12.32 4.05
C TYR A 54 -2.63 -12.72 5.17
N ASP A 55 -2.75 -14.03 5.40
CA ASP A 55 -3.48 -14.54 6.56
C ASP A 55 -2.61 -14.55 7.82
N ASP A 56 -1.30 -14.38 7.67
CA ASP A 56 -0.33 -14.41 8.75
C ASP A 56 0.25 -13.01 8.98
N LYS A 57 0.15 -12.53 10.20
CA LYS A 57 0.66 -11.20 10.56
C LYS A 57 2.17 -11.10 10.36
N GLN A 58 2.90 -12.18 10.62
CA GLN A 58 4.36 -12.16 10.46
C GLN A 58 4.76 -12.00 9.02
N GLN A 59 4.02 -12.61 8.09
CA GLN A 59 4.27 -12.41 6.66
C GLN A 59 4.01 -10.98 6.23
N ALA A 60 2.95 -10.37 6.76
CA ALA A 60 2.64 -8.98 6.45
C ALA A 60 3.74 -8.05 6.99
N ALA A 61 4.20 -8.30 8.21
CA ALA A 61 5.27 -7.50 8.81
C ALA A 61 6.57 -7.64 8.02
N ALA A 62 6.90 -8.84 7.57
CA ALA A 62 8.09 -9.07 6.76
C ALA A 62 8.01 -8.33 5.43
N LYS A 63 6.85 -8.32 4.79
CA LYS A 63 6.66 -7.59 3.54
C LYS A 63 6.79 -6.09 3.75
N ARG A 64 6.23 -5.58 4.84
CA ARG A 64 6.36 -4.16 5.18
C ARG A 64 7.82 -3.76 5.34
N GLU A 65 8.59 -4.56 6.06
CA GLU A 65 10.02 -4.29 6.25
C GLU A 65 10.80 -4.39 4.94
N GLN A 66 10.46 -5.35 4.11
CA GLN A 66 11.08 -5.51 2.80
C GLN A 66 10.83 -4.28 1.93
N LEU A 67 9.59 -3.78 1.90
CA LEU A 67 9.26 -2.60 1.13
C LEU A 67 10.01 -1.39 1.63
N TYR A 68 10.03 -1.19 2.94
CA TYR A 68 10.75 -0.08 3.54
C TYR A 68 12.24 -0.12 3.16
N SER A 69 12.88 -1.29 3.31
CA SER A 69 14.30 -1.44 2.99
C SER A 69 14.57 -1.22 1.51
N THR A 70 13.72 -1.79 0.65
CA THR A 70 13.90 -1.70 -0.80
C THR A 70 13.81 -0.25 -1.27
N TYR A 71 12.81 0.49 -0.81
CA TYR A 71 12.61 1.84 -1.30
C TYR A 71 13.49 2.86 -0.59
N SER A 72 13.76 2.69 0.71
CA SER A 72 14.66 3.62 1.40
C SER A 72 16.09 3.53 0.87
N ALA A 73 16.48 2.40 0.29
CA ALA A 73 17.79 2.27 -0.33
C ALA A 73 17.90 3.04 -1.65
N LYS A 74 16.77 3.43 -2.26
CA LYS A 74 16.76 4.16 -3.53
C LYS A 74 16.96 5.66 -3.34
N GLY A 75 16.63 6.19 -2.17
CA GLY A 75 16.74 7.61 -1.90
C GLY A 75 16.05 7.99 -0.60
N ASP A 76 16.08 9.27 -0.28
CA ASP A 76 15.43 9.79 0.93
C ASP A 76 13.92 9.92 0.72
N THR A 77 13.20 10.36 1.77
CA THR A 77 11.75 10.47 1.71
C THR A 77 11.29 11.49 0.69
N ASP A 78 12.04 12.57 0.48
CA ASP A 78 11.68 13.56 -0.54
C ASP A 78 11.81 12.98 -1.94
N TYR A 79 12.87 12.23 -2.20
CA TYR A 79 13.05 11.56 -3.48
C TYR A 79 11.92 10.56 -3.73
N LEU A 80 11.59 9.76 -2.72
CA LEU A 80 10.55 8.75 -2.84
C LEU A 80 9.18 9.38 -3.07
N ARG A 81 8.89 10.46 -2.36
CA ARG A 81 7.61 11.15 -2.51
C ARG A 81 7.47 11.75 -3.90
N ARG A 82 8.54 12.33 -4.45
CA ARG A 82 8.50 12.89 -5.80
C ARG A 82 8.44 11.82 -6.88
N THR A 83 9.12 10.70 -6.67
CA THR A 83 9.23 9.65 -7.68
C THR A 83 8.03 8.72 -7.68
N TYR A 84 7.57 8.31 -6.50
CA TYR A 84 6.51 7.30 -6.35
C TYR A 84 5.22 7.85 -5.78
N GLY A 85 5.24 9.05 -5.22
CA GLY A 85 4.06 9.65 -4.60
C GLY A 85 3.91 9.36 -3.12
N VAL A 86 4.75 8.49 -2.55
CA VAL A 86 4.72 8.14 -1.13
C VAL A 86 6.14 8.04 -0.59
N PRO A 87 6.37 8.37 0.67
CA PRO A 87 7.73 8.35 1.25
C PRO A 87 8.18 6.97 1.73
N PHE A 88 7.30 5.99 1.77
CA PHE A 88 7.59 4.62 2.22
C PHE A 88 8.08 4.51 3.66
N ASN A 89 7.88 5.53 4.49
CA ASN A 89 8.34 5.52 5.87
C ASN A 89 7.21 5.35 6.90
N ASP A 90 5.97 5.28 6.47
CA ASP A 90 4.83 5.08 7.36
C ASP A 90 3.92 3.96 6.89
N LEU A 91 4.51 2.93 6.31
CA LEU A 91 3.79 1.73 5.92
C LEU A 91 3.16 1.08 7.14
N TRP A 92 1.94 0.60 7.00
CA TRP A 92 1.25 0.00 8.12
C TRP A 92 0.48 -1.24 7.70
N ILE A 93 0.09 -2.03 8.70
CA ILE A 93 -0.64 -3.27 8.47
C ILE A 93 -2.07 -3.05 8.90
N LEU A 94 -2.99 -3.24 7.96
CA LEU A 94 -4.41 -3.19 8.22
C LEU A 94 -4.89 -4.59 8.60
N GLU A 95 -5.43 -4.72 9.80
CA GLU A 95 -6.04 -5.98 10.22
C GLU A 95 -7.51 -5.93 9.91
N ARG A 96 -7.96 -6.87 9.08
CA ARG A 96 -9.36 -6.96 8.71
C ARG A 96 -10.15 -7.59 9.85
N GLN A 97 -11.25 -6.95 10.22
CA GLN A 97 -12.14 -7.47 11.25
C GLN A 97 -13.38 -8.06 10.61
N TYR A 98 -13.77 -9.21 11.10
CA TYR A 98 -14.93 -9.94 10.61
C TYR A 98 -16.08 -9.84 11.59
#